data_86cba097d606071df157e16d7d2b4e29
#
_entry.id   86cba097d606071df157e16d7d2b4e29
#
_cell.length_a   1.000
_cell.length_b   1.000
_cell.length_c   1.000
_cell.angle_alpha   90.00
_cell.angle_beta   90.00
_cell.angle_gamma   90.00
#
_symmetry.space_group_name_H-M   'P 1'
#
loop_
_entity.id
_entity.type
_entity.pdbx_description
1 polymer ?
#
loop_
_entity_poly.entity_id
_entity_poly.type
_entity_poly.pdbx_seq_one_letter_code
_entity_poly.pdbx_strand_id
1 'polypeptide(L)'
;MDKFTQDIKDLEVTTVERARQAIANKENATFFIGRKTCPYCRKFATTLASFVAETQAHIFFINSEEPSELEELQAFRSEYGIPTVPGFLHIEN
;
A
#
# COMPACT_ATOMS: atom_id res chain seq x y z
N MET A 1 -18.92 0.84 -8.89
CA MET A 1 -17.61 0.80 -8.21
C MET A 1 -17.00 -0.57 -8.43
N ASP A 2 -15.75 -0.64 -8.86
CA ASP A 2 -15.11 -1.93 -9.09
C ASP A 2 -14.74 -2.60 -7.75
N LYS A 3 -14.46 -3.89 -7.82
CA LYS A 3 -14.18 -4.66 -6.61
C LYS A 3 -12.91 -4.19 -5.89
N PHE A 4 -11.90 -3.79 -6.65
CA PHE A 4 -10.66 -3.29 -6.05
C PHE A 4 -10.94 -2.06 -5.19
N THR A 5 -11.69 -1.11 -5.72
CA THR A 5 -12.04 0.11 -5.00
C THR A 5 -12.82 -0.21 -3.73
N GLN A 6 -13.74 -1.18 -3.80
CA GLN A 6 -14.47 -1.63 -2.62
C GLN A 6 -13.56 -2.29 -1.60
N ASP A 7 -12.65 -3.15 -2.08
CA ASP A 7 -11.76 -3.88 -1.19
C ASP A 7 -10.82 -2.98 -0.42
N ILE A 8 -10.38 -1.86 -1.03
CA ILE A 8 -9.44 -0.95 -0.35
C ILE A 8 -10.14 0.18 0.41
N LYS A 9 -11.46 0.22 0.42
CA LYS A 9 -12.19 1.33 1.06
C LYS A 9 -11.86 1.49 2.55
N ASP A 10 -11.50 0.41 3.22
CA ASP A 10 -11.17 0.44 4.64
C ASP A 10 -9.67 0.64 4.89
N LEU A 11 -8.88 0.76 3.82
CA LEU A 11 -7.48 1.12 3.93
C LEU A 11 -7.37 2.64 3.86
N GLU A 12 -6.32 3.18 4.45
CA GLU A 12 -6.10 4.62 4.40
C GLU A 12 -5.18 4.94 3.23
N VAL A 13 -5.69 5.69 2.24
CA VAL A 13 -4.88 6.12 1.10
C VAL A 13 -3.86 7.14 1.59
N THR A 14 -2.61 6.94 1.22
CA THR A 14 -1.54 7.80 1.68
C THR A 14 -0.49 8.03 0.59
N THR A 15 0.64 8.59 0.97
CA THR A 15 1.71 8.98 0.04
C THR A 15 3.02 8.30 0.40
N VAL A 16 3.97 8.37 -0.54
CA VAL A 16 5.33 7.88 -0.30
C VAL A 16 5.98 8.65 0.85
N GLU A 17 5.72 9.95 0.92
CA GLU A 17 6.28 10.77 2.00
C GLU A 17 5.84 10.25 3.38
N ARG A 18 4.57 9.88 3.51
CA ARG A 18 4.08 9.34 4.77
C ARG A 18 4.79 8.04 5.13
N ALA A 19 5.05 7.19 4.12
CA ALA A 19 5.79 5.95 4.35
C ALA A 19 7.22 6.24 4.81
N ARG A 20 7.86 7.22 4.20
CA ARG A 20 9.21 7.61 4.62
C ARG A 20 9.23 8.17 6.04
N GLN A 21 8.21 8.93 6.41
CA GLN A 21 8.08 9.44 7.76
C GLN A 21 7.91 8.31 8.77
N ALA A 22 7.12 7.31 8.44
CA ALA A 22 6.90 6.16 9.32
C ALA A 22 8.21 5.40 9.55
N ILE A 23 9.01 5.24 8.50
CA ILE A 23 10.31 4.58 8.62
C ILE A 23 11.26 5.41 9.48
N ALA A 24 11.32 6.72 9.22
CA ALA A 24 12.23 7.62 9.95
C ALA A 24 11.87 7.70 11.43
N ASN A 25 10.58 7.67 11.74
CA ASN A 25 10.09 7.77 13.12
C ASN A 25 9.96 6.42 13.80
N LYS A 26 10.31 5.34 13.11
CA LYS A 26 10.22 3.97 13.63
C LYS A 26 8.82 3.62 14.12
N GLU A 27 7.81 4.04 13.36
CA GLU A 27 6.41 3.75 13.68
C GLU A 27 6.08 2.32 13.26
N ASN A 28 5.18 1.68 14.01
CA ASN A 28 4.60 0.41 13.56
C ASN A 28 3.53 0.73 12.54
N ALA A 29 3.76 0.34 11.30
CA ALA A 29 2.83 0.66 10.22
C ALA A 29 2.94 -0.36 9.09
N THR A 30 1.84 -0.55 8.37
CA THR A 30 1.78 -1.49 7.25
C THR A 30 1.28 -0.75 6.02
N PHE A 31 1.97 -0.94 4.90
CA PHE A 31 1.66 -0.27 3.65
C PHE A 31 1.47 -1.29 2.53
N PHE A 32 0.41 -1.11 1.75
CA PHE A 32 0.15 -1.89 0.55
C PHE A 32 0.34 -0.96 -0.65
N ILE A 33 1.24 -1.34 -1.55
CA ILE A 33 1.51 -0.58 -2.77
C ILE A 33 0.94 -1.37 -3.95
N GLY A 34 0.00 -0.78 -4.67
CA GLY A 34 -0.60 -1.49 -5.78
C GLY A 34 -1.45 -0.60 -6.65
N ARG A 35 -2.14 -1.22 -7.61
CA ARG A 35 -3.00 -0.52 -8.56
C ARG A 35 -4.12 -1.43 -9.03
N LYS A 36 -5.24 -0.80 -9.39
CA LYS A 36 -6.44 -1.56 -9.80
C LYS A 36 -6.27 -2.30 -11.12
N THR A 37 -5.32 -1.90 -11.94
CA THR A 37 -5.10 -2.51 -13.26
C THR A 37 -4.22 -3.76 -13.20
N CYS A 38 -3.68 -4.08 -12.04
CA CYS A 38 -2.83 -5.26 -11.86
C CYS A 38 -3.65 -6.42 -11.30
N PRO A 39 -3.75 -7.56 -12.02
CA PRO A 39 -4.54 -8.70 -11.53
C PRO A 39 -4.10 -9.21 -10.16
N TYR A 40 -2.79 -9.25 -9.91
CA TYR A 40 -2.29 -9.71 -8.61
C TYR A 40 -2.61 -8.73 -7.49
N CYS A 41 -2.61 -7.43 -7.80
CA CYS A 41 -3.00 -6.41 -6.83
C CYS A 41 -4.48 -6.57 -6.46
N ARG A 42 -5.32 -6.89 -7.44
CA ARG A 42 -6.74 -7.12 -7.18
C ARG A 42 -6.97 -8.32 -6.27
N LYS A 43 -6.23 -9.40 -6.50
CA LYS A 43 -6.31 -10.58 -5.64
C LYS A 43 -5.82 -10.28 -4.24
N PHE A 44 -4.72 -9.55 -4.14
CA PHE A 44 -4.15 -9.19 -2.85
C PHE A 44 -5.08 -8.28 -2.06
N ALA A 45 -5.72 -7.33 -2.75
CA ALA A 45 -6.66 -6.42 -2.11
C ALA A 45 -7.85 -7.17 -1.48
N THR A 46 -8.34 -8.20 -2.16
CA THR A 46 -9.42 -9.02 -1.63
C THR A 46 -8.99 -9.72 -0.34
N THR A 47 -7.79 -10.26 -0.32
CA THR A 47 -7.23 -10.90 0.87
C THR A 47 -7.07 -9.90 2.01
N LEU A 48 -6.56 -8.70 1.70
CA LEU A 48 -6.41 -7.66 2.71
C LEU A 48 -7.75 -7.18 3.25
N ALA A 49 -8.76 -7.08 2.39
CA ALA A 49 -10.09 -6.66 2.83
C ALA A 49 -10.64 -7.62 3.88
N SER A 50 -10.48 -8.93 3.65
CA SER A 50 -10.90 -9.94 4.62
C SER A 50 -10.11 -9.83 5.92
N PHE A 51 -8.81 -9.63 5.82
CA PHE A 51 -7.95 -9.50 6.99
C PHE A 51 -8.35 -8.29 7.83
N VAL A 52 -8.57 -7.14 7.18
CA VAL A 52 -8.96 -5.92 7.88
C VAL A 52 -10.34 -6.08 8.53
N ALA A 53 -11.26 -6.75 7.82
CA ALA A 53 -12.60 -6.98 8.36
C ALA A 53 -12.57 -7.85 9.62
N GLU A 54 -11.67 -8.83 9.65
CA GLU A 54 -11.54 -9.74 10.79
C GLU A 54 -10.78 -9.13 11.97
N THR A 55 -9.72 -8.39 11.69
CA THR A 55 -8.80 -7.93 12.72
C THR A 55 -8.91 -6.44 13.03
N GLN A 56 -9.58 -5.68 12.14
CA GLN A 56 -9.66 -4.22 12.20
C GLN A 56 -8.28 -3.56 12.18
N ALA A 57 -7.32 -4.21 11.51
CA ALA A 57 -5.97 -3.69 11.37
C ALA A 57 -5.99 -2.41 10.53
N HIS A 58 -5.09 -1.49 10.85
CA HIS A 58 -4.93 -0.25 10.09
C HIS A 58 -3.84 -0.46 9.05
N ILE A 59 -4.22 -0.41 7.78
CA ILE A 59 -3.29 -0.59 6.67
C ILE A 59 -3.38 0.61 5.74
N PHE A 60 -2.23 1.16 5.38
CA PHE A 60 -2.15 2.27 4.44
C PHE A 60 -2.07 1.73 3.02
N PHE A 61 -2.65 2.47 2.07
CA PHE A 61 -2.58 2.12 0.66
C PHE A 61 -1.90 3.23 -0.13
N ILE A 62 -0.90 2.85 -0.94
CA ILE A 62 -0.25 3.78 -1.87
C ILE A 62 -0.59 3.34 -3.29
N ASN A 63 -1.27 4.21 -4.04
CA ASN A 63 -1.67 3.92 -5.40
C ASN A 63 -0.47 4.09 -6.33
N SER A 64 0.00 2.98 -6.93
CA SER A 64 1.19 3.01 -7.79
C SER A 64 0.93 3.68 -9.14
N GLU A 65 -0.32 4.05 -9.43
CA GLU A 65 -0.67 4.77 -10.65
C GLU A 65 -0.96 6.24 -10.42
N GLU A 66 -0.77 6.75 -9.20
CA GLU A 66 -1.01 8.16 -8.92
C GLU A 66 0.04 9.02 -9.61
N PRO A 67 -0.35 9.86 -10.59
CA PRO A 67 0.63 10.61 -11.39
C PRO A 67 1.56 11.49 -10.57
N SER A 68 1.05 12.09 -9.50
CA SER A 68 1.84 12.98 -8.64
C SER A 68 2.87 12.23 -7.81
N GLU A 69 2.76 10.90 -7.73
CA GLU A 69 3.63 10.08 -6.88
C GLU A 69 4.59 9.17 -7.65
N LEU A 70 4.50 9.14 -8.99
CA LEU A 70 5.26 8.16 -9.77
C LEU A 70 6.76 8.24 -9.55
N GLU A 71 7.31 9.43 -9.58
CA GLU A 71 8.76 9.61 -9.42
C GLU A 71 9.21 9.25 -8.01
N GLU A 72 8.51 9.74 -7.02
CA GLU A 72 8.80 9.44 -5.62
C GLU A 72 8.66 7.96 -5.32
N LEU A 73 7.64 7.35 -5.89
CA LEU A 73 7.38 5.93 -5.68
C LEU A 73 8.47 5.07 -6.30
N GLN A 74 8.92 5.42 -7.50
CA GLN A 74 9.99 4.69 -8.17
C GLN A 74 11.28 4.72 -7.33
N ALA A 75 11.62 5.89 -6.80
CA ALA A 75 12.79 6.05 -5.95
C ALA A 75 12.64 5.23 -4.67
N PHE A 76 11.46 5.28 -4.06
CA PHE A 76 11.18 4.55 -2.83
C PHE A 76 11.29 3.04 -3.03
N ARG A 77 10.69 2.54 -4.10
CA ARG A 77 10.70 1.11 -4.40
C ARG A 77 12.13 0.61 -4.66
N SER A 78 12.90 1.42 -5.38
CA SER A 78 14.30 1.08 -5.65
C SER A 78 15.11 1.04 -4.36
N GLU A 79 14.88 2.02 -3.48
CA GLU A 79 15.61 2.13 -2.22
C GLU A 79 15.33 0.97 -1.27
N TYR A 80 14.08 0.51 -1.23
CA TYR A 80 13.67 -0.54 -0.28
C TYR A 80 13.48 -1.91 -0.93
N GLY A 81 13.92 -2.06 -2.16
CA GLY A 81 13.90 -3.37 -2.82
C GLY A 81 12.52 -3.92 -3.10
N ILE A 82 11.60 -3.07 -3.54
CA ILE A 82 10.24 -3.48 -3.90
C ILE A 82 10.11 -3.41 -5.43
N PRO A 83 10.55 -4.45 -6.16
CA PRO A 83 10.68 -4.35 -7.63
C PRO A 83 9.37 -4.40 -8.40
N THR A 84 8.32 -4.98 -7.81
CA THR A 84 7.04 -5.14 -8.50
C THR A 84 5.88 -4.81 -7.58
N VAL A 85 4.67 -4.70 -8.15
CA VAL A 85 3.44 -4.60 -7.38
C VAL A 85 2.68 -5.93 -7.54
N PRO A 86 1.94 -6.36 -6.54
CA PRO A 86 1.69 -5.69 -5.28
C PRO A 86 2.93 -5.67 -4.38
N GLY A 87 3.15 -4.53 -3.72
CA GLY A 87 4.20 -4.40 -2.73
C GLY A 87 3.58 -4.34 -1.34
N PHE A 88 4.24 -4.96 -0.39
CA PHE A 88 3.74 -4.98 0.98
C PHE A 88 4.89 -4.68 1.92
N LEU A 89 4.76 -3.59 2.66
CA LEU A 89 5.80 -3.15 3.57
C LEU A 89 5.25 -3.09 4.98
N HIS A 90 5.86 -3.83 5.89
CA HIS A 90 5.49 -3.78 7.30
C HIS A 90 6.66 -3.24 8.09
N ILE A 91 6.42 -2.15 8.82
CA ILE A 91 7.44 -1.50 9.64
C ILE A 91 7.16 -1.84 11.09
N GLU A 92 8.14 -2.43 11.74
CA GLU A 92 8.05 -2.81 13.14
C GLU A 92 9.16 -2.14 13.92
N ASN A 93 8.79 -1.54 15.02
CA ASN A 93 9.76 -0.87 15.88
C ASN A 93 10.38 -1.86 16.85
#